data_4aaa98ee9c2ccaac4208cc3c177abfa1
#
_entry.id   4aaa98ee9c2ccaac4208cc3c177abfa1
#
_cell.length_a   1.000
_cell.length_b   1.000
_cell.length_c   1.000
_cell.angle_alpha   90.00
_cell.angle_beta   90.00
_cell.angle_gamma   90.00
#
_symmetry.space_group_name_H-M   'P 1'
#
loop_
_entity.id
_entity.type
_entity.pdbx_description
1 polymer ?
#
loop_
_entity_poly.entity_id
_entity_poly.type
_entity_poly.pdbx_seq_one_letter_code
_entity_poly.pdbx_strand_id
1 'polypeptide(L)'
;MDEPVRRAPSIPPAGRRLRVVIDSDAKNEIDDQYAIALALACPERFAIEGFVGANFDNSWGGPGSVAKSVAEIELVLDKAGMAGSFPVLPGSDPMRYSREPSPSEGVDFIVERAMASTPDDPLWVVSLGSATNIASAWLTRPEIADRVVAFWHGRTHWPEKCANFNVYGDVRAVRTLFSSNLPFVLFDTGTYLQIGRAHV
;
A
#
# COMPACT_ATOMS: atom_id res chain seq x y z
N MET A 1 20.60 12.51 -16.88
CA MET A 1 19.83 12.65 -15.64
C MET A 1 20.26 11.46 -14.78
N ASP A 2 20.89 11.74 -13.66
CA ASP A 2 21.29 10.69 -12.73
C ASP A 2 20.04 9.97 -12.24
N GLU A 3 20.10 8.63 -12.20
CA GLU A 3 18.99 7.86 -11.65
C GLU A 3 18.79 8.25 -10.16
N PRO A 4 17.53 8.43 -9.72
CA PRO A 4 17.28 8.80 -8.33
C PRO A 4 17.79 7.69 -7.40
N VAL A 5 18.67 8.05 -6.47
CA VAL A 5 19.23 7.10 -5.50
C VAL A 5 18.15 6.75 -4.48
N ARG A 6 17.74 5.48 -4.47
CA ARG A 6 16.81 4.94 -3.49
C ARG A 6 17.56 4.64 -2.18
N ARG A 7 17.00 5.14 -1.06
CA ARG A 7 17.49 4.77 0.27
C ARG A 7 16.87 3.46 0.72
N ALA A 8 17.67 2.59 1.34
CA ALA A 8 17.13 1.41 2.00
C ALA A 8 16.38 1.84 3.27
N PRO A 9 15.13 1.36 3.49
CA PRO A 9 14.43 1.65 4.74
C PRO A 9 15.16 1.06 5.93
N SER A 10 15.23 1.81 7.03
CA SER A 10 15.71 1.27 8.30
C SER A 10 14.60 0.46 8.99
N ILE A 11 14.99 -0.63 9.65
CA ILE A 11 14.06 -1.40 10.50
C ILE A 11 13.69 -0.53 11.71
N PRO A 12 12.40 -0.26 11.96
CA PRO A 12 12.00 0.53 13.11
C PRO A 12 12.37 -0.17 14.42
N PRO A 13 12.84 0.57 15.45
CA PRO A 13 13.12 0.00 16.75
C PRO A 13 11.91 -0.73 17.35
N ALA A 14 12.17 -1.79 18.11
CA ALA A 14 11.13 -2.46 18.87
C ALA A 14 10.43 -1.45 19.80
N GLY A 15 9.10 -1.53 19.88
CA GLY A 15 8.30 -0.61 20.70
C GLY A 15 7.97 0.74 20.05
N ARG A 16 8.58 1.10 18.93
CA ARG A 16 8.18 2.32 18.20
C ARG A 16 6.79 2.13 17.61
N ARG A 17 5.89 3.08 17.87
CA ARG A 17 4.57 3.15 17.23
C ARG A 17 4.72 3.79 15.85
N LEU A 18 4.24 3.12 14.81
CA LEU A 18 4.38 3.52 13.42
C LEU A 18 3.13 4.26 12.94
N ARG A 19 3.31 5.39 12.29
CA ARG A 19 2.26 6.09 11.56
C ARG A 19 1.98 5.32 10.26
N VAL A 20 0.74 4.90 10.05
CA VAL A 20 0.40 3.96 8.98
C VAL A 20 -0.83 4.43 8.21
N VAL A 21 -0.74 4.43 6.88
CA VAL A 21 -1.89 4.38 5.97
C VAL A 21 -1.92 2.98 5.35
N ILE A 22 -3.07 2.32 5.40
CA ILE A 22 -3.27 0.99 4.80
C ILE A 22 -4.02 1.17 3.48
N ASP A 23 -3.38 0.75 2.41
CA ASP A 23 -3.87 0.79 1.03
C ASP A 23 -4.16 -0.66 0.59
N SER A 24 -5.44 -1.01 0.43
CA SER A 24 -5.88 -2.40 0.39
C SER A 24 -6.98 -2.62 -0.65
N ASP A 25 -6.91 -3.72 -1.37
CA ASP A 25 -7.98 -4.23 -2.22
C ASP A 25 -8.82 -5.32 -1.50
N ALA A 26 -9.20 -5.03 -0.27
CA ALA A 26 -9.80 -5.92 0.74
C ALA A 26 -10.96 -6.81 0.27
N LYS A 27 -11.63 -6.45 -0.84
CA LYS A 27 -12.69 -7.28 -1.45
C LYS A 27 -12.16 -8.35 -2.38
N ASN A 28 -10.90 -8.27 -2.78
CA ASN A 28 -10.31 -9.21 -3.72
C ASN A 28 -10.07 -10.58 -3.06
N GLU A 29 -9.35 -10.60 -1.93
CA GLU A 29 -9.01 -11.80 -1.17
C GLU A 29 -9.17 -11.56 0.34
N ILE A 30 -9.25 -12.64 1.13
CA ILE A 30 -9.56 -12.56 2.56
C ILE A 30 -8.37 -12.11 3.43
N ASP A 31 -7.16 -12.26 2.97
CA ASP A 31 -5.93 -11.95 3.72
C ASP A 31 -5.80 -10.47 4.07
N ASP A 32 -6.25 -9.57 3.22
CA ASP A 32 -6.36 -8.14 3.52
C ASP A 32 -7.22 -7.82 4.74
N GLN A 33 -8.35 -8.53 4.88
CA GLN A 33 -9.24 -8.37 6.03
C GLN A 33 -8.54 -8.77 7.32
N TYR A 34 -7.76 -9.86 7.28
CA TYR A 34 -6.93 -10.28 8.43
C TYR A 34 -5.82 -9.28 8.72
N ALA A 35 -5.16 -8.73 7.70
CA ALA A 35 -4.11 -7.72 7.87
C ALA A 35 -4.67 -6.44 8.52
N ILE A 36 -5.85 -5.97 8.07
CA ILE A 36 -6.55 -4.83 8.67
C ILE A 36 -6.93 -5.14 10.12
N ALA A 37 -7.53 -6.30 10.39
CA ALA A 37 -7.92 -6.71 11.74
C ALA A 37 -6.72 -6.79 12.68
N LEU A 38 -5.58 -7.34 12.22
CA LEU A 38 -4.33 -7.38 12.98
C LEU A 38 -3.81 -5.98 13.30
N ALA A 39 -3.82 -5.07 12.33
CA ALA A 39 -3.39 -3.70 12.55
C ALA A 39 -4.28 -2.97 13.59
N LEU A 40 -5.60 -3.17 13.52
CA LEU A 40 -6.55 -2.63 14.49
C LEU A 40 -6.37 -3.21 15.90
N ALA A 41 -5.99 -4.49 16.00
CA ALA A 41 -5.73 -5.17 17.27
C ALA A 41 -4.41 -4.78 17.94
N CYS A 42 -3.52 -4.06 17.25
CA CYS A 42 -2.20 -3.66 17.74
C CYS A 42 -2.02 -2.13 17.78
N PRO A 43 -2.88 -1.38 18.49
CA PRO A 43 -2.83 0.09 18.52
C PRO A 43 -1.56 0.63 19.19
N GLU A 44 -0.89 -0.16 20.02
CA GLU A 44 0.40 0.18 20.61
C GLU A 44 1.53 0.17 19.56
N ARG A 45 1.36 -0.57 18.48
CA ARG A 45 2.34 -0.66 17.38
C ARG A 45 2.00 0.26 16.22
N PHE A 46 0.72 0.41 15.90
CA PHE A 46 0.25 1.14 14.74
C PHE A 46 -0.61 2.35 15.12
N ALA A 47 -0.17 3.54 14.68
CA ALA A 47 -0.97 4.74 14.62
C ALA A 47 -1.61 4.81 13.24
N ILE A 48 -2.74 4.12 13.07
CA ILE A 48 -3.46 4.10 11.79
C ILE A 48 -4.02 5.50 11.56
N GLU A 49 -3.67 6.12 10.42
CA GLU A 49 -4.15 7.44 10.03
C GLU A 49 -5.35 7.37 9.09
N GLY A 50 -5.52 6.25 8.41
CA GLY A 50 -6.63 5.99 7.53
C GLY A 50 -6.41 4.83 6.59
N PHE A 51 -7.40 4.59 5.75
CA PHE A 51 -7.42 3.50 4.77
C PHE A 51 -7.71 4.07 3.39
N VAL A 52 -7.11 3.43 2.37
CA VAL A 52 -7.36 3.73 0.97
C VAL A 52 -7.78 2.44 0.27
N GLY A 53 -8.90 2.48 -0.44
CA GLY A 53 -9.36 1.35 -1.23
C GLY A 53 -8.58 1.22 -2.52
N ALA A 54 -7.79 0.16 -2.70
CA ALA A 54 -7.05 -0.11 -3.91
C ALA A 54 -7.92 -0.75 -5.00
N ASN A 55 -7.51 -0.58 -6.25
CA ASN A 55 -8.14 -1.25 -7.38
C ASN A 55 -7.62 -2.68 -7.58
N PHE A 56 -8.49 -3.54 -8.13
CA PHE A 56 -8.17 -4.86 -8.68
C PHE A 56 -8.93 -5.14 -10.00
N ASP A 57 -9.18 -4.09 -10.76
CA ASP A 57 -9.95 -4.11 -12.00
C ASP A 57 -9.36 -5.03 -13.06
N ASN A 58 -8.02 -5.00 -13.20
CA ASN A 58 -7.29 -5.77 -14.21
C ASN A 58 -7.06 -7.24 -13.82
N SER A 59 -7.55 -7.65 -12.64
CA SER A 59 -7.63 -9.05 -12.24
C SER A 59 -9.05 -9.60 -12.45
N TRP A 60 -9.76 -9.98 -11.39
CA TRP A 60 -11.18 -10.41 -11.54
C TRP A 60 -12.21 -9.41 -11.02
N GLY A 61 -11.77 -8.28 -10.51
CA GLY A 61 -12.63 -7.28 -9.91
C GLY A 61 -13.56 -6.61 -10.90
N GLY A 62 -13.09 -6.44 -12.11
CA GLY A 62 -13.78 -5.65 -13.14
C GLY A 62 -13.94 -4.19 -12.72
N PRO A 63 -14.61 -3.39 -13.53
CA PRO A 63 -14.82 -1.97 -13.24
C PRO A 63 -15.46 -1.73 -11.88
N GLY A 64 -15.00 -0.69 -11.18
CA GLY A 64 -15.53 -0.29 -9.88
C GLY A 64 -15.01 -1.10 -8.70
N SER A 65 -13.87 -1.79 -8.84
CA SER A 65 -13.25 -2.54 -7.76
C SER A 65 -12.83 -1.65 -6.58
N VAL A 66 -12.44 -0.40 -6.82
CA VAL A 66 -12.14 0.57 -5.76
C VAL A 66 -13.32 0.74 -4.79
N ALA A 67 -14.52 0.94 -5.30
CA ALA A 67 -15.71 1.08 -4.46
C ALA A 67 -16.00 -0.20 -3.65
N LYS A 68 -15.71 -1.37 -4.23
CA LYS A 68 -15.82 -2.66 -3.52
C LYS A 68 -14.81 -2.76 -2.38
N SER A 69 -13.57 -2.32 -2.61
CA SER A 69 -12.51 -2.29 -1.58
C SER A 69 -12.89 -1.35 -0.43
N VAL A 70 -13.37 -0.14 -0.74
CA VAL A 70 -13.85 0.82 0.27
C VAL A 70 -14.96 0.21 1.11
N ALA A 71 -15.99 -0.35 0.48
CA ALA A 71 -17.13 -0.96 1.20
C ALA A 71 -16.68 -2.14 2.09
N GLU A 72 -15.71 -2.93 1.65
CA GLU A 72 -15.18 -4.03 2.46
C GLU A 72 -14.35 -3.55 3.65
N ILE A 73 -13.52 -2.53 3.47
CA ILE A 73 -12.77 -1.91 4.58
C ILE A 73 -13.76 -1.35 5.63
N GLU A 74 -14.79 -0.63 5.20
CA GLU A 74 -15.83 -0.10 6.09
C GLU A 74 -16.56 -1.24 6.82
N LEU A 75 -16.84 -2.35 6.15
CA LEU A 75 -17.45 -3.54 6.77
C LEU A 75 -16.53 -4.15 7.84
N VAL A 76 -15.23 -4.26 7.59
CA VAL A 76 -14.25 -4.75 8.60
C VAL A 76 -14.22 -3.82 9.81
N LEU A 77 -14.22 -2.51 9.60
CA LEU A 77 -14.26 -1.51 10.67
C LEU A 77 -15.57 -1.62 11.48
N ASP A 78 -16.71 -1.81 10.81
CA ASP A 78 -18.01 -2.03 11.50
C ASP A 78 -17.97 -3.27 12.38
N LYS A 79 -17.48 -4.40 11.84
CA LYS A 79 -17.36 -5.67 12.60
C LYS A 79 -16.36 -5.57 13.75
N ALA A 80 -15.37 -4.71 13.66
CA ALA A 80 -14.44 -4.41 14.74
C ALA A 80 -15.01 -3.42 15.80
N GLY A 81 -16.23 -2.90 15.60
CA GLY A 81 -16.81 -1.88 16.46
C GLY A 81 -16.17 -0.50 16.31
N MET A 82 -15.53 -0.24 15.19
CA MET A 82 -14.78 0.98 14.88
C MET A 82 -15.35 1.75 13.68
N ALA A 83 -16.63 1.56 13.37
CA ALA A 83 -17.29 2.31 12.29
C ALA A 83 -17.11 3.82 12.47
N GLY A 84 -16.64 4.50 11.40
CA GLY A 84 -16.41 5.94 11.41
C GLY A 84 -15.21 6.44 12.24
N SER A 85 -14.41 5.53 12.81
CA SER A 85 -13.23 5.91 13.62
C SER A 85 -12.02 6.34 12.78
N PHE A 86 -12.00 6.00 11.51
CA PHE A 86 -10.92 6.30 10.57
C PHE A 86 -11.48 6.80 9.25
N PRO A 87 -10.75 7.69 8.53
CA PRO A 87 -11.09 7.98 7.15
C PRO A 87 -10.86 6.74 6.29
N VAL A 88 -11.84 6.44 5.41
CA VAL A 88 -11.74 5.40 4.37
C VAL A 88 -12.02 6.10 3.05
N LEU A 89 -11.00 6.15 2.18
CA LEU A 89 -11.03 6.96 0.98
C LEU A 89 -10.90 6.10 -0.28
N PRO A 90 -11.58 6.47 -1.37
CA PRO A 90 -11.41 5.79 -2.63
C PRO A 90 -10.01 6.09 -3.20
N GLY A 91 -9.30 5.05 -3.57
CA GLY A 91 -8.08 5.13 -4.34
C GLY A 91 -8.34 5.34 -5.83
N SER A 92 -7.32 5.11 -6.62
CA SER A 92 -7.36 5.36 -8.06
C SER A 92 -7.67 4.12 -8.86
N ASP A 93 -8.32 4.30 -10.01
CA ASP A 93 -8.30 3.32 -11.08
C ASP A 93 -6.88 3.11 -11.62
N PRO A 94 -6.59 1.96 -12.29
CA PRO A 94 -5.26 1.68 -12.83
C PRO A 94 -4.73 2.82 -13.70
N MET A 95 -3.42 3.07 -13.59
CA MET A 95 -2.74 4.14 -14.33
C MET A 95 -2.91 3.98 -15.84
N ARG A 96 -3.29 5.06 -16.50
CA ARG A 96 -3.41 5.10 -17.96
C ARG A 96 -2.06 5.16 -18.66
N TYR A 97 -1.09 5.86 -18.04
CA TYR A 97 0.27 6.06 -18.53
C TYR A 97 1.27 5.93 -17.38
N SER A 98 2.46 5.37 -17.66
CA SER A 98 3.47 5.06 -16.63
C SER A 98 4.13 6.29 -15.97
N ARG A 99 3.90 7.50 -16.48
CA ARG A 99 4.51 8.73 -15.97
C ARG A 99 3.48 9.79 -15.58
N GLU A 100 2.23 9.41 -15.54
CA GLU A 100 1.13 10.29 -15.16
C GLU A 100 0.41 9.66 -13.98
N PRO A 101 0.19 10.41 -12.89
CA PRO A 101 -0.56 9.88 -11.75
C PRO A 101 -2.02 9.62 -12.15
N SER A 102 -2.62 8.61 -11.56
CA SER A 102 -4.06 8.44 -11.55
C SER A 102 -4.59 9.15 -10.30
N PRO A 103 -5.31 10.28 -10.43
CA PRO A 103 -5.72 11.07 -9.28
C PRO A 103 -6.90 10.44 -8.54
N SER A 104 -6.93 10.61 -7.21
CA SER A 104 -8.06 10.25 -6.36
C SER A 104 -7.94 10.91 -4.99
N GLU A 105 -9.04 10.91 -4.22
CA GLU A 105 -9.02 11.38 -2.83
C GLU A 105 -8.01 10.60 -1.97
N GLY A 106 -7.89 9.29 -2.19
CA GLY A 106 -6.92 8.44 -1.49
C GLY A 106 -5.47 8.78 -1.81
N VAL A 107 -5.17 9.13 -3.06
CA VAL A 107 -3.83 9.60 -3.47
C VAL A 107 -3.50 10.94 -2.80
N ASP A 108 -4.44 11.88 -2.82
CA ASP A 108 -4.27 13.19 -2.18
C ASP A 108 -4.07 13.04 -0.67
N PHE A 109 -4.81 12.14 -0.03
CA PHE A 109 -4.66 11.81 1.38
C PHE A 109 -3.27 11.22 1.71
N ILE A 110 -2.77 10.27 0.91
CA ILE A 110 -1.41 9.73 1.09
C ILE A 110 -0.38 10.87 1.01
N VAL A 111 -0.51 11.76 0.01
CA VAL A 111 0.39 12.92 -0.16
C VAL A 111 0.31 13.85 1.06
N GLU A 112 -0.89 14.18 1.53
CA GLU A 112 -1.10 15.04 2.69
C GLU A 112 -0.44 14.45 3.94
N ARG A 113 -0.71 13.19 4.25
CA ARG A 113 -0.13 12.49 5.42
C ARG A 113 1.38 12.36 5.32
N ALA A 114 1.90 12.09 4.13
CA ALA A 114 3.33 12.05 3.87
C ALA A 114 4.00 13.41 4.10
N MET A 115 3.42 14.48 3.60
CA MET A 115 3.96 15.83 3.77
C MET A 115 3.88 16.34 5.22
N ALA A 116 2.96 15.81 6.02
CA ALA A 116 2.90 16.02 7.47
C ALA A 116 3.90 15.17 8.27
N SER A 117 4.66 14.30 7.61
CA SER A 117 5.68 13.44 8.19
C SER A 117 7.07 14.06 8.12
N THR A 118 8.03 13.45 8.79
CA THR A 118 9.44 13.83 8.74
C THR A 118 10.33 12.64 8.37
N PRO A 119 11.56 12.85 7.92
CA PRO A 119 12.51 11.75 7.69
C PRO A 119 12.76 10.87 8.92
N ASP A 120 12.68 11.44 10.13
CA ASP A 120 12.91 10.73 11.40
C ASP A 120 11.64 10.01 11.89
N ASP A 121 10.47 10.44 11.43
CA ASP A 121 9.16 9.82 11.70
C ASP A 121 8.35 9.68 10.41
N PRO A 122 8.77 8.78 9.50
CA PRO A 122 8.14 8.62 8.20
C PRO A 122 6.76 7.99 8.31
N LEU A 123 5.90 8.33 7.36
CA LEU A 123 4.66 7.61 7.14
C LEU A 123 4.95 6.25 6.51
N TRP A 124 4.39 5.19 7.06
CA TRP A 124 4.38 3.86 6.44
C TRP A 124 3.12 3.70 5.61
N VAL A 125 3.29 3.59 4.30
CA VAL A 125 2.20 3.26 3.39
C VAL A 125 2.26 1.76 3.13
N VAL A 126 1.30 1.03 3.70
CA VAL A 126 1.21 -0.43 3.58
C VAL A 126 0.25 -0.75 2.44
N SER A 127 0.80 -0.99 1.26
CA SER A 127 0.04 -1.32 0.06
C SER A 127 -0.06 -2.83 -0.10
N LEU A 128 -1.25 -3.37 0.13
CA LEU A 128 -1.56 -4.79 0.08
C LEU A 128 -2.06 -5.20 -1.32
N GLY A 129 -2.67 -4.28 -2.05
CA GLY A 129 -3.18 -4.46 -3.40
C GLY A 129 -2.24 -3.96 -4.51
N SER A 130 -2.83 -3.43 -5.60
CA SER A 130 -2.07 -2.83 -6.70
C SER A 130 -1.23 -1.64 -6.23
N ALA A 131 -0.08 -1.40 -6.88
CA ALA A 131 0.81 -0.28 -6.52
C ALA A 131 0.30 1.10 -6.99
N THR A 132 -0.93 1.20 -7.50
CA THR A 132 -1.46 2.39 -8.18
C THR A 132 -1.42 3.63 -7.31
N ASN A 133 -1.91 3.53 -6.06
CA ASN A 133 -2.06 4.69 -5.18
C ASN A 133 -0.71 5.23 -4.74
N ILE A 134 0.21 4.38 -4.29
CA ILE A 134 1.54 4.83 -3.85
C ILE A 134 2.40 5.34 -5.02
N ALA A 135 2.30 4.73 -6.20
CA ALA A 135 2.98 5.21 -7.40
C ALA A 135 2.44 6.57 -7.86
N SER A 136 1.11 6.75 -7.82
CA SER A 136 0.45 8.01 -8.15
C SER A 136 0.78 9.10 -7.15
N ALA A 137 0.82 8.79 -5.86
CA ALA A 137 1.22 9.74 -4.82
C ALA A 137 2.65 10.24 -5.05
N TRP A 138 3.59 9.34 -5.37
CA TRP A 138 4.96 9.73 -5.69
C TRP A 138 5.06 10.58 -6.96
N LEU A 139 4.32 10.25 -8.02
CA LEU A 139 4.29 11.07 -9.25
C LEU A 139 3.69 12.45 -9.01
N THR A 140 2.69 12.55 -8.14
CA THR A 140 2.06 13.82 -7.77
C THR A 140 3.01 14.69 -6.95
N ARG A 141 3.76 14.07 -6.02
CA ARG A 141 4.67 14.76 -5.11
C ARG A 141 5.91 13.93 -4.84
N PRO A 142 6.94 14.00 -5.71
CA PRO A 142 8.16 13.19 -5.55
C PRO A 142 8.90 13.40 -4.22
N GLU A 143 8.73 14.55 -3.58
CA GLU A 143 9.34 14.89 -2.28
C GLU A 143 8.87 13.99 -1.13
N ILE A 144 7.77 13.25 -1.31
CA ILE A 144 7.36 12.24 -0.31
C ILE A 144 8.40 11.13 -0.12
N ALA A 145 9.31 10.93 -1.07
CA ALA A 145 10.37 9.93 -0.95
C ALA A 145 11.28 10.11 0.27
N ASP A 146 11.36 11.32 0.82
CA ASP A 146 12.10 11.58 2.05
C ASP A 146 11.29 11.37 3.33
N ARG A 147 9.98 11.12 3.21
CA ARG A 147 9.00 11.15 4.31
C ARG A 147 8.13 9.90 4.40
N VAL A 148 8.30 8.98 3.47
CA VAL A 148 7.51 7.74 3.36
C VAL A 148 8.42 6.54 3.33
N VAL A 149 7.96 5.47 3.93
CA VAL A 149 8.41 4.11 3.62
C VAL A 149 7.24 3.37 3.03
N ALA A 150 7.35 2.96 1.78
CA ALA A 150 6.36 2.11 1.14
C ALA A 150 6.62 0.65 1.53
N PHE A 151 5.59 -0.05 1.96
CA PHE A 151 5.59 -1.50 2.11
C PHE A 151 4.63 -2.05 1.07
N TRP A 152 5.13 -2.82 0.12
CA TRP A 152 4.28 -3.32 -0.95
C TRP A 152 4.34 -4.85 -1.06
N HIS A 153 3.15 -5.47 -1.03
CA HIS A 153 2.98 -6.88 -1.32
C HIS A 153 2.79 -7.07 -2.83
N GLY A 154 3.75 -7.72 -3.46
CA GLY A 154 3.68 -7.98 -4.89
C GLY A 154 4.84 -8.84 -5.39
N ARG A 155 4.77 -9.28 -6.64
CA ARG A 155 5.67 -10.23 -7.27
C ARG A 155 5.55 -11.66 -6.73
N THR A 156 5.96 -12.61 -7.55
CA THR A 156 5.93 -14.03 -7.17
C THR A 156 7.23 -14.45 -6.52
N HIS A 157 8.36 -14.05 -7.09
CA HIS A 157 9.68 -14.44 -6.61
C HIS A 157 10.74 -13.44 -7.09
N TRP A 158 11.53 -12.89 -6.17
CA TRP A 158 12.62 -12.01 -6.49
C TRP A 158 13.89 -12.82 -6.76
N PRO A 159 14.70 -12.48 -7.82
CA PRO A 159 14.47 -11.45 -8.84
C PRO A 159 13.74 -11.97 -10.09
N GLU A 160 13.49 -13.27 -10.21
CA GLU A 160 13.26 -13.94 -11.50
C GLU A 160 11.83 -13.77 -12.05
N LYS A 161 10.81 -13.80 -11.20
CA LYS A 161 9.41 -13.79 -11.65
C LYS A 161 8.61 -12.62 -11.11
N CYS A 162 7.79 -12.06 -11.99
CA CYS A 162 6.95 -10.91 -11.70
C CYS A 162 5.46 -11.23 -11.73
N ALA A 163 5.06 -12.46 -12.10
CA ALA A 163 3.68 -12.86 -12.19
C ALA A 163 3.05 -12.88 -10.79
N ASN A 164 2.15 -11.95 -10.51
CA ASN A 164 1.44 -11.82 -9.24
C ASN A 164 0.20 -10.96 -9.48
N PHE A 165 -0.85 -11.17 -8.70
CA PHE A 165 -2.12 -10.45 -8.77
C PHE A 165 -1.94 -8.94 -8.74
N ASN A 166 -1.24 -8.44 -7.72
CA ASN A 166 -1.02 -7.02 -7.50
C ASN A 166 -0.15 -6.37 -8.59
N VAL A 167 0.71 -7.17 -9.26
CA VAL A 167 1.43 -6.73 -10.46
C VAL A 167 0.47 -6.57 -11.64
N TYR A 168 -0.42 -7.54 -11.86
CA TYR A 168 -1.39 -7.48 -12.95
C TYR A 168 -2.46 -6.41 -12.72
N GLY A 169 -2.75 -6.09 -11.47
CA GLY A 169 -3.64 -5.00 -11.10
C GLY A 169 -3.23 -3.67 -11.72
N ASP A 170 -1.92 -3.36 -11.75
CA ASP A 170 -1.39 -2.20 -12.46
C ASP A 170 0.11 -2.33 -12.76
N VAL A 171 0.44 -2.89 -13.92
CA VAL A 171 1.84 -3.04 -14.38
C VAL A 171 2.56 -1.70 -14.53
N ARG A 172 1.83 -0.62 -14.87
CA ARG A 172 2.41 0.71 -15.03
C ARG A 172 2.81 1.30 -13.69
N ALA A 173 1.94 1.16 -12.70
CA ALA A 173 2.25 1.56 -11.33
C ALA A 173 3.45 0.81 -10.77
N VAL A 174 3.54 -0.50 -10.99
CA VAL A 174 4.70 -1.31 -10.59
C VAL A 174 5.99 -0.80 -11.22
N ARG A 175 5.99 -0.55 -12.52
CA ARG A 175 7.16 0.04 -13.20
C ARG A 175 7.55 1.39 -12.62
N THR A 176 6.57 2.24 -12.33
CA THR A 176 6.78 3.53 -11.69
C THR A 176 7.40 3.37 -10.31
N LEU A 177 6.82 2.50 -9.46
CA LEU A 177 7.34 2.22 -8.11
C LEU A 177 8.80 1.74 -8.15
N PHE A 178 9.12 0.79 -9.05
CA PHE A 178 10.48 0.28 -9.17
C PHE A 178 11.47 1.30 -9.76
N SER A 179 11.01 2.27 -10.54
CA SER A 179 11.82 3.36 -11.09
C SER A 179 11.89 4.59 -10.18
N SER A 180 11.12 4.64 -9.10
CA SER A 180 11.12 5.75 -8.16
C SER A 180 12.31 5.69 -7.20
N ASN A 181 12.53 6.78 -6.47
CA ASN A 181 13.46 6.82 -5.33
C ASN A 181 12.76 6.56 -3.97
N LEU A 182 11.50 6.16 -3.98
CA LEU A 182 10.78 5.80 -2.76
C LEU A 182 11.53 4.68 -2.01
N PRO A 183 11.85 4.86 -0.72
CA PRO A 183 12.24 3.74 0.12
C PRO A 183 11.07 2.74 0.18
N PHE A 184 11.28 1.49 -0.24
CA PHE A 184 10.23 0.50 -0.09
C PHE A 184 10.73 -0.88 0.31
N VAL A 185 9.89 -1.60 1.02
CA VAL A 185 10.04 -3.00 1.39
C VAL A 185 9.17 -3.82 0.46
N LEU A 186 9.79 -4.71 -0.30
CA LEU A 186 9.06 -5.67 -1.14
C LEU A 186 8.75 -6.92 -0.32
N PHE A 187 7.48 -7.28 -0.28
CA PHE A 187 7.02 -8.55 0.27
C PHE A 187 6.53 -9.41 -0.89
N ASP A 188 7.35 -10.33 -1.35
CA ASP A 188 6.99 -11.23 -2.44
C ASP A 188 6.30 -12.52 -1.94
N THR A 189 5.65 -13.24 -2.86
CA THR A 189 4.98 -14.50 -2.55
C THR A 189 5.93 -15.54 -1.96
N GLY A 190 7.21 -15.52 -2.38
CA GLY A 190 8.24 -16.41 -1.85
C GLY A 190 8.47 -16.20 -0.36
N THR A 191 8.32 -14.99 0.15
CA THR A 191 8.53 -14.67 1.56
C THR A 191 7.51 -15.36 2.46
N TYR A 192 6.22 -15.26 2.17
CA TYR A 192 5.22 -15.89 3.04
C TYR A 192 5.12 -17.41 2.85
N LEU A 193 5.48 -17.95 1.69
CA LEU A 193 5.59 -19.39 1.50
C LEU A 193 6.70 -20.02 2.35
N GLN A 194 7.76 -19.25 2.65
CA GLN A 194 8.82 -19.69 3.57
C GLN A 194 8.36 -19.70 5.03
N ILE A 195 7.56 -18.71 5.44
CA ILE A 195 6.99 -18.66 6.80
C ILE A 195 6.14 -19.91 7.09
N GLY A 196 5.34 -20.35 6.12
CA GLY A 196 4.55 -21.59 6.25
C GLY A 196 5.37 -22.87 6.34
N ARG A 197 6.61 -22.88 5.85
CA ARG A 197 7.52 -24.05 5.90
C ARG A 197 8.35 -24.14 7.18
N ALA A 198 8.45 -23.08 7.95
CA ALA A 198 9.21 -23.06 9.19
C ALA A 198 8.57 -23.89 10.33
N HIS A 199 7.37 -24.41 10.11
CA HIS A 199 6.60 -25.18 11.08
C HIS A 199 6.26 -26.61 10.63
N VAL A 200 6.97 -27.13 9.61
CA VAL A 200 6.82 -28.51 9.15
C VAL A 200 8.09 -29.30 9.41
#